data_508028287c0617760e2e287783ff5c3b
#
_entry.id   508028287c0617760e2e287783ff5c3b
#
_cell.length_a   1.000
_cell.length_b   1.000
_cell.length_c   1.000
_cell.angle_alpha   90.00
_cell.angle_beta   90.00
_cell.angle_gamma   90.00
#
_symmetry.space_group_name_H-M   'P 1'
#
loop_
_entity.id
_entity.type
_entity.pdbx_description
1 polymer ?
#
loop_
_entity_poly.entity_id
_entity_poly.type
_entity_poly.pdbx_seq_one_letter_code
_entity_poly.pdbx_strand_id
1 'polypeptide(L)'
;MGFGVMSPLARRPVVRHGAAVLLCAVVALLMAPSAASGASVAFGTPSAKSTFGKGIVFTQPYSGSGIQEAQIVIELPGDIGPSVSALQRQGASALTYTLDTSGGDLAPFQPVTAHFQAIFADGTVQAGPDIHVTYADDRFSWKAKSGKLVTIHWFQGTDAYAQQLLAYGEQGFAKSAAFLGTSETKPVDFYIYPSQSAFQAGLSVPETIGGQTQPTYRTCFALVAPTDLAYGSTVVPHELTHIVFGDITDNPYHSPPRWLNEGLAVYLSEGYGSDNQQLVSRAVKDGTLVPLPALAGFFALDQARIYLSYAESVSAVDLMVRKYGKTAIQKLVKTYGNGATDDEAFTAAFGIDTAAFNKAWLADNGVATSATYGPRPAPTGPIPPGWTGSSETVPPLEPPSPSATGSSSPGSGSPGGHENVPTRPDSTALAGFIALVGLILLGAGIFLHLQSPRGRTPPAWPPA
;
A
#
# COMPACT_ATOMS: atom_id res chain seq x y z
N MET A 1 50.82 44.55 24.64
CA MET A 1 52.24 44.23 24.46
C MET A 1 52.30 43.37 23.24
N GLY A 2 52.62 43.78 22.05
CA GLY A 2 53.70 44.61 21.64
C GLY A 2 54.67 43.78 20.82
N PHE A 3 54.81 44.26 19.64
CA PHE A 3 55.89 44.32 18.64
C PHE A 3 55.98 43.13 17.69
N GLY A 4 55.90 43.19 16.35
CA GLY A 4 56.37 44.24 15.43
C GLY A 4 57.73 43.88 14.86
N VAL A 5 57.92 43.99 13.57
CA VAL A 5 59.06 44.31 12.72
C VAL A 5 59.13 43.41 11.47
N MET A 6 58.72 43.86 10.27
CA MET A 6 59.40 44.64 9.18
C MET A 6 60.52 43.88 8.44
N SER A 7 60.27 43.83 7.14
CA SER A 7 61.01 43.52 5.88
C SER A 7 62.55 43.74 5.89
N PRO A 8 63.26 43.25 4.80
CA PRO A 8 63.32 44.08 3.58
C PRO A 8 63.44 43.32 2.24
N LEU A 9 63.15 44.15 1.22
CA LEU A 9 63.36 44.00 -0.22
C LEU A 9 64.75 43.53 -0.68
N ALA A 10 64.80 42.76 -1.75
CA ALA A 10 65.97 42.77 -2.66
C ALA A 10 65.55 42.48 -4.11
N ARG A 11 66.20 43.21 -4.96
CA ARG A 11 65.92 43.60 -6.35
C ARG A 11 66.16 42.46 -7.41
N ARG A 12 65.54 42.67 -8.58
CA ARG A 12 65.61 41.97 -9.89
C ARG A 12 67.05 41.82 -10.47
N PRO A 13 67.17 40.87 -11.46
CA PRO A 13 67.43 41.41 -12.80
C PRO A 13 66.51 40.83 -13.92
N VAL A 14 66.26 41.68 -14.86
CA VAL A 14 65.64 41.50 -16.16
C VAL A 14 66.61 40.75 -17.07
N VAL A 15 66.20 39.65 -17.68
CA VAL A 15 66.85 39.10 -18.87
C VAL A 15 65.80 38.87 -19.98
N ARG A 16 66.03 39.57 -21.07
CA ARG A 16 65.27 39.48 -22.34
C ARG A 16 65.52 38.12 -23.01
N HIS A 17 64.41 37.42 -23.28
CA HIS A 17 64.38 36.40 -24.35
C HIS A 17 63.03 36.55 -25.08
N GLY A 18 62.96 37.50 -26.00
CA GLY A 18 61.95 37.49 -27.02
C GLY A 18 62.49 36.63 -28.17
N ALA A 19 61.82 35.52 -28.48
CA ALA A 19 61.77 34.84 -29.80
C ALA A 19 61.23 33.39 -29.76
N ALA A 20 60.78 32.85 -28.60
CA ALA A 20 60.26 31.49 -28.53
C ALA A 20 58.75 31.36 -28.30
N VAL A 21 58.01 32.48 -28.21
CA VAL A 21 56.58 32.50 -27.86
C VAL A 21 55.68 32.39 -29.11
N LEU A 22 56.20 32.54 -30.32
CA LEU A 22 55.35 32.55 -31.52
C LEU A 22 55.14 31.14 -32.16
N LEU A 23 55.92 30.12 -31.79
CA LEU A 23 55.78 28.80 -32.37
C LEU A 23 54.91 27.84 -31.53
N CYS A 24 54.74 28.12 -30.24
CA CYS A 24 53.86 27.33 -29.38
C CYS A 24 52.38 27.73 -29.49
N ALA A 25 52.07 28.94 -29.95
CA ALA A 25 50.67 29.38 -30.10
C ALA A 25 49.95 28.80 -31.33
N VAL A 26 50.70 28.38 -32.38
CA VAL A 26 50.09 27.82 -33.59
C VAL A 26 49.87 26.30 -33.44
N VAL A 27 50.63 25.56 -32.61
CA VAL A 27 50.41 24.13 -32.34
C VAL A 27 49.29 23.93 -31.29
N ALA A 28 49.07 24.89 -30.36
CA ALA A 28 47.97 24.82 -29.43
C ALA A 28 46.60 25.12 -30.05
N LEU A 29 46.53 25.75 -31.24
CA LEU A 29 45.26 26.01 -31.93
C LEU A 29 44.81 24.85 -32.81
N LEU A 30 45.65 23.79 -33.00
CA LEU A 30 45.34 22.58 -33.78
C LEU A 30 44.97 21.38 -32.89
N MET A 31 45.05 21.54 -31.56
CA MET A 31 44.59 20.56 -30.58
C MET A 31 43.49 21.14 -29.68
N ALA A 32 42.61 22.00 -30.21
CA ALA A 32 41.34 22.15 -29.57
C ALA A 32 40.65 20.79 -29.57
N PRO A 33 40.36 20.18 -28.43
CA PRO A 33 39.52 19.00 -28.46
C PRO A 33 38.27 19.44 -29.19
N SER A 34 37.98 18.81 -30.33
CA SER A 34 36.65 18.86 -30.90
C SER A 34 35.76 18.47 -29.74
N ALA A 35 35.02 19.42 -29.20
CA ALA A 35 33.94 19.07 -28.31
C ALA A 35 33.08 18.09 -29.10
N ALA A 36 33.32 16.80 -28.86
CA ALA A 36 32.42 15.80 -29.35
C ALA A 36 31.04 16.29 -28.85
N SER A 37 30.25 16.76 -29.80
CA SER A 37 28.86 17.12 -29.51
C SER A 37 28.27 15.83 -29.01
N GLY A 38 28.26 15.68 -27.67
CA GLY A 38 27.73 14.49 -27.03
C GLY A 38 26.32 14.28 -27.57
N ALA A 39 26.02 13.07 -27.93
CA ALA A 39 24.66 12.72 -28.37
C ALA A 39 23.69 13.21 -27.32
N SER A 40 22.72 14.00 -27.71
CA SER A 40 21.70 14.54 -26.79
C SER A 40 20.37 14.65 -27.52
N VAL A 41 19.30 14.58 -26.74
CA VAL A 41 17.94 14.74 -27.27
C VAL A 41 17.26 15.90 -26.55
N ALA A 42 16.38 16.60 -27.25
CA ALA A 42 15.47 17.56 -26.65
C ALA A 42 14.12 16.86 -26.46
N PHE A 43 13.73 16.67 -25.21
CA PHE A 43 12.41 16.14 -24.86
C PHE A 43 11.35 17.25 -25.02
N GLY A 44 10.25 16.93 -25.70
CA GLY A 44 9.06 17.77 -25.78
C GLY A 44 8.14 17.59 -24.58
N THR A 45 6.96 18.18 -24.63
CA THR A 45 5.95 18.02 -23.58
C THR A 45 5.40 16.60 -23.59
N PRO A 46 5.54 15.85 -22.47
CA PRO A 46 5.01 14.50 -22.39
C PRO A 46 3.50 14.49 -22.14
N SER A 47 2.90 13.31 -22.31
CA SER A 47 1.49 13.09 -21.99
C SER A 47 1.25 11.69 -21.47
N ALA A 48 0.17 11.52 -20.69
CA ALA A 48 -0.35 10.22 -20.30
C ALA A 48 -1.86 10.16 -20.54
N LYS A 49 -2.34 8.98 -20.93
CA LYS A 49 -3.77 8.68 -21.06
C LYS A 49 -4.09 7.42 -20.29
N SER A 50 -4.85 7.57 -19.22
CA SER A 50 -5.41 6.46 -18.44
C SER A 50 -6.71 5.98 -19.04
N THR A 51 -6.94 4.66 -18.98
CA THR A 51 -8.23 4.01 -19.26
C THR A 51 -8.41 2.92 -18.23
N PHE A 52 -9.39 3.05 -17.38
CA PHE A 52 -9.61 2.15 -16.25
C PHE A 52 -9.79 0.68 -16.68
N GLY A 53 -9.13 -0.25 -15.99
CA GLY A 53 -9.14 -1.68 -16.30
C GLY A 53 -8.42 -2.09 -17.59
N LYS A 54 -7.70 -1.16 -18.24
CA LYS A 54 -6.94 -1.44 -19.45
C LYS A 54 -5.48 -1.05 -19.34
N GLY A 55 -5.20 0.19 -18.93
CA GLY A 55 -3.82 0.66 -18.80
C GLY A 55 -3.66 2.16 -18.86
N ILE A 56 -2.40 2.57 -18.69
CA ILE A 56 -1.97 3.96 -18.84
C ILE A 56 -0.95 4.02 -19.98
N VAL A 57 -1.24 4.79 -21.00
CA VAL A 57 -0.34 5.02 -22.13
C VAL A 57 0.44 6.30 -21.88
N PHE A 58 1.76 6.19 -21.74
CA PHE A 58 2.69 7.31 -21.60
C PHE A 58 3.33 7.61 -22.94
N THR A 59 3.49 8.88 -23.30
CA THR A 59 4.14 9.31 -24.54
C THR A 59 5.04 10.50 -24.26
N GLN A 60 6.31 10.40 -24.71
CA GLN A 60 7.32 11.45 -24.60
C GLN A 60 7.84 11.78 -25.99
N PRO A 61 7.40 12.89 -26.61
CA PRO A 61 8.02 13.39 -27.83
C PRO A 61 9.47 13.77 -27.60
N TYR A 62 10.31 13.55 -28.60
CA TYR A 62 11.69 14.00 -28.57
C TYR A 62 12.20 14.38 -29.98
N SER A 63 13.25 15.19 -30.02
CA SER A 63 14.04 15.47 -31.22
C SER A 63 15.51 15.28 -30.92
N GLY A 64 16.32 15.06 -31.96
CA GLY A 64 17.73 14.71 -31.84
C GLY A 64 17.98 13.26 -32.22
N SER A 65 19.20 12.77 -31.94
CA SER A 65 19.64 11.43 -32.34
C SER A 65 20.64 10.87 -31.31
N GLY A 66 21.00 9.59 -31.49
CA GLY A 66 22.02 8.95 -30.66
C GLY A 66 21.47 8.16 -29.47
N ILE A 67 20.16 8.07 -29.29
CA ILE A 67 19.57 7.17 -28.29
C ILE A 67 19.95 5.74 -28.68
N GLN A 68 20.71 5.07 -27.81
CA GLN A 68 21.04 3.65 -27.96
C GLN A 68 19.94 2.79 -27.33
N GLU A 69 19.55 3.12 -26.09
CA GLU A 69 18.49 2.48 -25.33
C GLU A 69 17.57 3.53 -24.73
N ALA A 70 16.34 3.16 -24.48
CA ALA A 70 15.38 3.99 -23.75
C ALA A 70 14.65 3.15 -22.72
N GLN A 71 14.29 3.78 -21.62
CA GLN A 71 13.51 3.16 -20.57
C GLN A 71 12.51 4.15 -19.97
N ILE A 72 11.50 3.62 -19.29
CA ILE A 72 10.59 4.38 -18.45
C ILE A 72 10.83 4.00 -17.00
N VAL A 73 10.81 5.01 -16.15
CA VAL A 73 10.85 4.89 -14.71
C VAL A 73 9.47 5.26 -14.20
N ILE A 74 8.86 4.40 -13.39
CA ILE A 74 7.51 4.58 -12.83
C ILE A 74 7.61 4.50 -11.32
N GLU A 75 7.04 5.49 -10.64
CA GLU A 75 6.98 5.60 -9.20
C GLU A 75 5.52 5.55 -8.75
N LEU A 76 5.21 4.65 -7.82
CA LEU A 76 3.91 4.53 -7.18
C LEU A 76 4.02 4.88 -5.69
N PRO A 77 3.01 5.53 -5.11
CA PRO A 77 3.00 5.79 -3.68
C PRO A 77 3.07 4.50 -2.85
N GLY A 78 4.02 4.44 -1.94
CA GLY A 78 4.21 3.29 -1.05
C GLY A 78 5.16 2.22 -1.56
N ASP A 79 5.63 2.30 -2.80
CA ASP A 79 6.65 1.39 -3.30
C ASP A 79 8.03 1.69 -2.67
N ILE A 80 8.84 0.65 -2.47
CA ILE A 80 10.19 0.79 -1.91
C ILE A 80 11.11 1.55 -2.86
N GLY A 81 10.81 1.52 -4.17
CA GLY A 81 11.56 2.21 -5.20
C GLY A 81 10.87 2.14 -6.56
N PRO A 82 11.38 2.89 -7.54
CA PRO A 82 10.78 2.96 -8.85
C PRO A 82 10.90 1.63 -9.61
N SER A 83 9.89 1.34 -10.42
CA SER A 83 9.93 0.29 -11.43
C SER A 83 10.57 0.83 -12.71
N VAL A 84 11.51 0.09 -13.30
CA VAL A 84 12.20 0.48 -14.53
C VAL A 84 11.93 -0.56 -15.62
N SER A 85 11.42 -0.09 -16.77
CA SER A 85 11.11 -0.94 -17.91
C SER A 85 11.85 -0.46 -19.17
N ALA A 86 12.58 -1.36 -19.83
CA ALA A 86 13.20 -1.08 -21.10
C ALA A 86 12.13 -0.93 -22.19
N LEU A 87 12.36 0.00 -23.12
CA LEU A 87 11.44 0.26 -24.22
C LEU A 87 11.94 -0.41 -25.51
N GLN A 88 11.02 -1.08 -26.18
CA GLN A 88 11.24 -1.37 -27.60
C GLN A 88 11.06 -0.07 -28.38
N ARG A 89 12.10 0.41 -29.03
CA ARG A 89 12.10 1.68 -29.75
C ARG A 89 11.10 1.64 -30.92
N GLN A 90 10.03 2.39 -30.81
CA GLN A 90 9.01 2.57 -31.82
C GLN A 90 9.08 4.00 -32.35
N GLY A 91 9.60 4.17 -33.59
CA GLY A 91 9.62 5.46 -34.28
C GLY A 91 10.81 6.37 -33.93
N ALA A 92 10.95 7.45 -34.69
CA ALA A 92 12.09 8.38 -34.63
C ALA A 92 11.81 9.66 -33.82
N SER A 93 10.60 9.85 -33.28
CA SER A 93 10.18 11.14 -32.73
C SER A 93 9.42 11.07 -31.38
N ALA A 94 9.13 9.86 -30.88
CA ALA A 94 8.48 9.68 -29.58
C ALA A 94 8.87 8.35 -28.93
N LEU A 95 8.97 8.35 -27.59
CA LEU A 95 9.00 7.18 -26.74
C LEU A 95 7.60 6.92 -26.23
N THR A 96 7.16 5.66 -26.26
CA THR A 96 5.82 5.28 -25.79
C THR A 96 5.93 4.02 -24.94
N TYR A 97 5.14 3.99 -23.86
CA TYR A 97 5.01 2.84 -22.98
C TYR A 97 3.56 2.67 -22.54
N THR A 98 3.11 1.45 -22.44
CA THR A 98 1.80 1.12 -21.88
C THR A 98 2.00 0.33 -20.60
N LEU A 99 1.58 0.91 -19.47
CA LEU A 99 1.45 0.20 -18.21
C LEU A 99 0.10 -0.55 -18.26
N ASP A 100 0.16 -1.86 -18.34
CA ASP A 100 -1.03 -2.70 -18.29
C ASP A 100 -1.59 -2.72 -16.87
N THR A 101 -2.87 -2.43 -16.71
CA THR A 101 -3.58 -2.44 -15.41
C THR A 101 -4.73 -3.45 -15.41
N SER A 102 -4.82 -4.32 -16.41
CA SER A 102 -5.88 -5.32 -16.52
C SER A 102 -5.82 -6.38 -15.41
N GLY A 103 -4.66 -6.56 -14.79
CA GLY A 103 -4.45 -7.44 -13.63
C GLY A 103 -5.04 -6.92 -12.32
N GLY A 104 -5.45 -5.65 -12.26
CA GLY A 104 -5.95 -5.02 -11.02
C GLY A 104 -4.84 -4.60 -10.05
N ASP A 105 -3.62 -4.40 -10.54
CA ASP A 105 -2.44 -4.07 -9.73
C ASP A 105 -2.46 -2.62 -9.21
N LEU A 106 -3.26 -1.74 -9.84
CA LEU A 106 -3.45 -0.37 -9.38
C LEU A 106 -4.86 -0.19 -8.80
N ALA A 107 -4.92 0.43 -7.64
CA ALA A 107 -6.20 0.87 -7.09
C ALA A 107 -6.75 2.08 -7.88
N PRO A 108 -8.08 2.25 -7.99
CA PRO A 108 -8.65 3.43 -8.62
C PRO A 108 -8.17 4.70 -7.91
N PHE A 109 -8.00 5.76 -8.69
CA PHE A 109 -7.53 7.08 -8.25
C PHE A 109 -6.12 7.11 -7.68
N GLN A 110 -5.35 6.04 -7.81
CA GLN A 110 -3.94 6.02 -7.44
C GLN A 110 -3.15 6.99 -8.32
N PRO A 111 -2.35 7.91 -7.74
CA PRO A 111 -1.44 8.73 -8.51
C PRO A 111 -0.27 7.89 -9.03
N VAL A 112 0.15 8.16 -10.24
CA VAL A 112 1.29 7.53 -10.90
C VAL A 112 2.21 8.63 -11.40
N THR A 113 3.48 8.58 -11.02
CA THR A 113 4.53 9.45 -11.57
C THR A 113 5.43 8.63 -12.47
N ALA A 114 5.77 9.14 -13.65
CA ALA A 114 6.67 8.45 -14.57
C ALA A 114 7.56 9.46 -15.31
N HIS A 115 8.73 9.02 -15.75
CA HIS A 115 9.53 9.76 -16.72
C HIS A 115 10.29 8.78 -17.64
N PHE A 116 10.60 9.26 -18.84
CA PHE A 116 11.41 8.50 -19.76
C PHE A 116 12.88 8.85 -19.61
N GLN A 117 13.74 7.89 -19.87
CA GLN A 117 15.19 8.06 -19.90
C GLN A 117 15.75 7.62 -21.24
N ALA A 118 16.62 8.43 -21.84
CA ALA A 118 17.43 8.10 -23.00
C ALA A 118 18.84 7.74 -22.54
N ILE A 119 19.38 6.62 -23.02
CA ILE A 119 20.71 6.11 -22.73
C ILE A 119 21.51 6.17 -24.03
N PHE A 120 22.67 6.80 -23.98
CA PHE A 120 23.55 7.00 -25.13
C PHE A 120 24.70 6.00 -25.14
N ALA A 121 25.40 5.88 -26.30
CA ALA A 121 26.47 4.93 -26.48
C ALA A 121 27.69 5.09 -25.56
N ASP A 122 27.87 6.28 -24.99
CA ASP A 122 28.89 6.60 -24.00
C ASP A 122 28.45 6.27 -22.55
N GLY A 123 27.25 5.73 -22.36
CA GLY A 123 26.66 5.42 -21.07
C GLY A 123 25.96 6.62 -20.40
N THR A 124 25.96 7.80 -21.04
CA THR A 124 25.25 8.96 -20.51
C THR A 124 23.73 8.69 -20.47
N VAL A 125 23.07 9.08 -19.38
CA VAL A 125 21.62 8.99 -19.21
C VAL A 125 21.04 10.39 -19.17
N GLN A 126 20.04 10.65 -20.00
CA GLN A 126 19.27 11.89 -19.98
C GLN A 126 17.82 11.59 -19.63
N ALA A 127 17.32 12.11 -18.51
CA ALA A 127 15.94 12.00 -18.10
C ALA A 127 15.06 13.08 -18.76
N GLY A 128 13.88 12.68 -19.16
CA GLY A 128 12.81 13.57 -19.58
C GLY A 128 12.07 14.16 -18.38
N PRO A 129 11.12 15.06 -18.63
CA PRO A 129 10.29 15.64 -17.58
C PRO A 129 9.33 14.59 -16.97
N ASP A 130 8.98 14.79 -15.70
CA ASP A 130 7.99 13.95 -15.00
C ASP A 130 6.61 14.09 -15.62
N ILE A 131 5.90 12.97 -15.62
CA ILE A 131 4.53 12.81 -16.06
C ILE A 131 3.71 12.40 -14.83
N HIS A 132 2.76 13.21 -14.44
CA HIS A 132 1.85 12.89 -13.36
C HIS A 132 0.47 12.56 -13.92
N VAL A 133 -0.06 11.40 -13.55
CA VAL A 133 -1.38 10.96 -13.96
C VAL A 133 -2.08 10.25 -12.80
N THR A 134 -3.40 10.43 -12.70
CA THR A 134 -4.22 9.65 -11.77
C THR A 134 -4.89 8.52 -12.53
N TYR A 135 -4.80 7.30 -12.01
CA TYR A 135 -5.51 6.13 -12.54
C TYR A 135 -6.99 6.20 -12.15
N ALA A 136 -7.73 7.15 -12.75
CA ALA A 136 -9.12 7.40 -12.41
C ALA A 136 -10.05 6.29 -12.90
N ASP A 137 -11.07 5.95 -12.10
CA ASP A 137 -12.16 5.10 -12.54
C ASP A 137 -13.11 5.91 -13.44
N ASP A 138 -12.79 5.97 -14.73
CA ASP A 138 -13.47 6.73 -15.77
C ASP A 138 -14.74 6.05 -16.29
N ARG A 139 -15.16 4.91 -15.72
CA ARG A 139 -16.41 4.24 -16.04
C ARG A 139 -17.63 5.01 -15.57
N PHE A 140 -17.46 5.91 -14.60
CA PHE A 140 -18.53 6.65 -13.96
C PHE A 140 -18.31 8.15 -14.00
N SER A 141 -19.41 8.93 -14.02
CA SER A 141 -19.36 10.40 -13.90
C SER A 141 -19.40 10.79 -12.42
N TRP A 142 -18.23 10.89 -11.82
CA TRP A 142 -18.09 11.24 -10.42
C TRP A 142 -18.47 12.70 -10.14
N LYS A 143 -19.29 12.90 -9.10
CA LYS A 143 -19.55 14.19 -8.47
C LYS A 143 -18.65 14.32 -7.25
N ALA A 144 -18.41 15.54 -6.77
CA ALA A 144 -17.61 15.78 -5.58
C ALA A 144 -18.31 16.80 -4.66
N LYS A 145 -18.14 16.59 -3.35
CA LYS A 145 -18.59 17.53 -2.31
C LYS A 145 -17.52 17.60 -1.24
N SER A 146 -16.89 18.77 -1.11
CA SER A 146 -15.79 19.00 -0.19
C SER A 146 -16.27 19.63 1.10
N GLY A 147 -15.74 19.14 2.22
CA GLY A 147 -15.83 19.72 3.55
C GLY A 147 -14.56 20.46 3.94
N LYS A 148 -14.20 20.39 5.23
CA LYS A 148 -12.96 20.98 5.75
C LYS A 148 -11.73 20.17 5.36
N LEU A 149 -11.79 18.84 5.54
CA LEU A 149 -10.69 17.92 5.28
C LEU A 149 -11.13 16.71 4.44
N VAL A 150 -12.41 16.39 4.37
CA VAL A 150 -12.94 15.25 3.63
C VAL A 150 -13.63 15.74 2.37
N THR A 151 -13.35 15.08 1.24
CA THR A 151 -14.10 15.25 0.00
C THR A 151 -14.80 13.94 -0.31
N ILE A 152 -16.13 13.94 -0.36
CA ILE A 152 -16.92 12.78 -0.79
C ILE A 152 -17.09 12.84 -2.30
N HIS A 153 -16.71 11.74 -2.98
CA HIS A 153 -16.94 11.51 -4.39
C HIS A 153 -18.01 10.43 -4.56
N TRP A 154 -19.01 10.69 -5.41
CA TRP A 154 -20.09 9.75 -5.65
C TRP A 154 -20.63 9.88 -7.08
N PHE A 155 -21.32 8.87 -7.60
CA PHE A 155 -21.94 8.92 -8.92
C PHE A 155 -23.43 8.53 -8.94
N GLN A 156 -23.94 7.96 -7.84
CA GLN A 156 -25.38 7.70 -7.65
C GLN A 156 -25.85 8.25 -6.30
N GLY A 157 -27.10 8.64 -6.23
CA GLY A 157 -27.69 9.28 -5.06
C GLY A 157 -27.83 10.79 -5.20
N THR A 158 -28.47 11.41 -4.21
CA THR A 158 -28.74 12.86 -4.17
C THR A 158 -27.59 13.63 -3.53
N ASP A 159 -27.60 14.95 -3.69
CA ASP A 159 -26.65 15.83 -2.99
C ASP A 159 -26.88 15.79 -1.46
N ALA A 160 -28.11 15.56 -0.99
CA ALA A 160 -28.42 15.37 0.43
C ALA A 160 -27.78 14.09 0.97
N TYR A 161 -27.76 12.99 0.19
CA TYR A 161 -27.06 11.78 0.55
C TYR A 161 -25.54 12.04 0.72
N ALA A 162 -24.93 12.69 -0.26
CA ALA A 162 -23.49 13.02 -0.17
C ALA A 162 -23.19 14.00 0.99
N GLN A 163 -24.07 14.95 1.25
CA GLN A 163 -23.94 15.86 2.40
C GLN A 163 -23.97 15.12 3.74
N GLN A 164 -24.80 14.09 3.86
CA GLN A 164 -24.86 13.29 5.07
C GLN A 164 -23.59 12.44 5.26
N LEU A 165 -23.09 11.80 4.19
CA LEU A 165 -21.83 11.07 4.24
C LEU A 165 -20.64 11.98 4.57
N LEU A 166 -20.64 13.20 4.02
CA LEU A 166 -19.62 14.20 4.35
C LEU A 166 -19.67 14.56 5.84
N ALA A 167 -20.85 14.74 6.40
CA ALA A 167 -21.01 15.03 7.83
C ALA A 167 -20.47 13.88 8.72
N TYR A 168 -20.76 12.62 8.35
CA TYR A 168 -20.20 11.44 9.01
C TYR A 168 -18.67 11.41 8.91
N GLY A 169 -18.15 11.73 7.72
CA GLY A 169 -16.72 11.75 7.46
C GLY A 169 -15.99 12.80 8.31
N GLU A 170 -16.43 14.06 8.26
CA GLU A 170 -15.80 15.14 9.03
C GLU A 170 -15.84 14.88 10.54
N GLN A 171 -16.98 14.39 11.05
CA GLN A 171 -17.13 14.06 12.46
C GLN A 171 -16.25 12.88 12.87
N GLY A 172 -16.28 11.80 12.09
CA GLY A 172 -15.50 10.59 12.37
C GLY A 172 -13.99 10.85 12.31
N PHE A 173 -13.55 11.59 11.31
CA PHE A 173 -12.14 11.95 11.14
C PHE A 173 -11.62 12.79 12.30
N ALA A 174 -12.39 13.82 12.70
CA ALA A 174 -12.04 14.64 13.86
C ALA A 174 -12.04 13.82 15.18
N LYS A 175 -13.01 12.89 15.36
CA LYS A 175 -13.08 11.99 16.52
C LYS A 175 -11.85 11.09 16.59
N SER A 176 -11.46 10.47 15.49
CA SER A 176 -10.31 9.56 15.41
C SER A 176 -9.00 10.31 15.67
N ALA A 177 -8.79 11.48 15.07
CA ALA A 177 -7.63 12.32 15.31
C ALA A 177 -7.53 12.73 16.80
N ALA A 178 -8.63 13.22 17.40
CA ALA A 178 -8.66 13.59 18.79
C ALA A 178 -8.44 12.41 19.74
N PHE A 179 -8.96 11.21 19.41
CA PHE A 179 -8.75 10.01 20.21
C PHE A 179 -7.30 9.54 20.14
N LEU A 180 -6.72 9.49 18.95
CA LEU A 180 -5.34 9.02 18.73
C LEU A 180 -4.28 10.09 19.08
N GLY A 181 -4.69 11.30 19.42
CA GLY A 181 -3.80 12.36 19.92
C GLY A 181 -3.01 13.06 18.82
N THR A 182 -3.62 13.23 17.67
CA THR A 182 -3.05 13.98 16.54
C THR A 182 -3.99 15.10 16.08
N SER A 183 -3.48 15.95 15.19
CA SER A 183 -4.24 17.00 14.51
C SER A 183 -4.08 16.83 13.00
N GLU A 184 -5.15 16.45 12.34
CA GLU A 184 -5.17 16.30 10.90
C GLU A 184 -5.26 17.66 10.19
N THR A 185 -4.44 17.82 9.17
CA THR A 185 -4.39 19.03 8.36
C THR A 185 -4.43 18.75 6.85
N LYS A 186 -4.18 17.50 6.46
CA LYS A 186 -4.15 17.09 5.06
C LYS A 186 -5.53 16.59 4.63
N PRO A 187 -6.00 16.94 3.42
CA PRO A 187 -7.28 16.46 2.90
C PRO A 187 -7.26 14.94 2.61
N VAL A 188 -8.47 14.37 2.57
CA VAL A 188 -8.73 12.96 2.23
C VAL A 188 -9.81 12.94 1.16
N ASP A 189 -9.59 12.15 0.10
CA ASP A 189 -10.60 11.83 -0.91
C ASP A 189 -11.31 10.53 -0.56
N PHE A 190 -12.63 10.53 -0.56
CA PHE A 190 -13.46 9.39 -0.20
C PHE A 190 -14.43 9.04 -1.33
N TYR A 191 -14.24 7.91 -1.98
CA TYR A 191 -15.02 7.46 -3.12
C TYR A 191 -16.10 6.46 -2.70
N ILE A 192 -17.35 6.79 -3.01
CA ILE A 192 -18.52 5.99 -2.64
C ILE A 192 -19.06 5.24 -3.84
N TYR A 193 -18.99 3.92 -3.78
CA TYR A 193 -19.60 3.01 -4.74
C TYR A 193 -20.99 2.60 -4.26
N PRO A 194 -22.03 2.72 -5.10
CA PRO A 194 -23.40 2.50 -4.66
C PRO A 194 -23.84 1.04 -4.67
N SER A 195 -23.04 0.13 -5.23
CA SER A 195 -23.37 -1.28 -5.36
C SER A 195 -22.14 -2.17 -5.24
N GLN A 196 -22.38 -3.40 -4.78
CA GLN A 196 -21.36 -4.44 -4.65
C GLN A 196 -20.61 -4.68 -5.96
N SER A 197 -21.33 -4.80 -7.07
CA SER A 197 -20.72 -5.05 -8.38
C SER A 197 -19.82 -3.93 -8.85
N ALA A 198 -20.20 -2.66 -8.63
CA ALA A 198 -19.37 -1.52 -8.98
C ALA A 198 -18.12 -1.43 -8.11
N PHE A 199 -18.26 -1.70 -6.80
CA PHE A 199 -17.19 -1.69 -5.83
C PHE A 199 -16.14 -2.79 -6.11
N GLN A 200 -16.59 -4.03 -6.29
CA GLN A 200 -15.69 -5.16 -6.61
C GLN A 200 -14.98 -4.99 -7.95
N ALA A 201 -15.71 -4.56 -8.99
CA ALA A 201 -15.11 -4.28 -10.29
C ALA A 201 -14.17 -3.07 -10.28
N GLY A 202 -14.24 -2.20 -9.26
CA GLY A 202 -13.32 -1.09 -9.04
C GLY A 202 -12.06 -1.51 -8.33
N LEU A 203 -12.20 -2.24 -7.24
CA LEU A 203 -11.12 -2.48 -6.26
C LEU A 203 -10.56 -3.89 -6.28
N SER A 204 -11.15 -4.80 -7.08
CA SER A 204 -10.75 -6.22 -7.14
C SER A 204 -10.74 -6.93 -5.77
N VAL A 205 -11.65 -6.54 -4.88
CA VAL A 205 -11.73 -7.05 -3.50
C VAL A 205 -12.79 -8.15 -3.36
N PRO A 206 -12.67 -9.04 -2.32
CA PRO A 206 -13.70 -10.03 -2.00
C PRO A 206 -15.05 -9.40 -1.60
N GLU A 207 -16.14 -10.16 -1.74
CA GLU A 207 -17.51 -9.73 -1.39
C GLU A 207 -17.68 -9.34 0.09
N THR A 208 -16.84 -9.86 0.95
CA THR A 208 -16.88 -9.58 2.40
C THR A 208 -16.30 -8.22 2.77
N ILE A 209 -15.66 -7.53 1.83
CA ILE A 209 -15.04 -6.22 2.05
C ILE A 209 -16.00 -5.12 1.63
N GLY A 210 -16.37 -4.25 2.55
CA GLY A 210 -17.27 -3.10 2.32
C GLY A 210 -16.59 -1.74 2.28
N GLY A 211 -15.30 -1.69 2.61
CA GLY A 211 -14.46 -0.50 2.55
C GLY A 211 -12.99 -0.84 2.32
N GLN A 212 -12.23 0.12 1.88
CA GLN A 212 -10.78 0.01 1.69
C GLN A 212 -10.15 1.39 1.80
N THR A 213 -9.03 1.46 2.49
CA THR A 213 -8.27 2.71 2.65
C THR A 213 -6.86 2.56 2.14
N GLN A 214 -6.39 3.62 1.49
CA GLN A 214 -5.03 3.78 0.99
C GLN A 214 -4.37 4.98 1.70
N PRO A 215 -3.73 4.76 2.85
CA PRO A 215 -3.17 5.86 3.65
C PRO A 215 -2.10 6.65 2.91
N THR A 216 -1.25 5.98 2.14
CA THR A 216 -0.10 6.57 1.45
C THR A 216 -0.46 7.74 0.53
N TYR A 217 -1.62 7.67 -0.15
CA TYR A 217 -2.14 8.76 -0.98
C TYR A 217 -3.52 9.26 -0.52
N ARG A 218 -3.87 8.96 0.74
CA ARG A 218 -5.01 9.51 1.50
C ARG A 218 -6.34 9.37 0.77
N THR A 219 -6.61 8.19 0.25
CA THR A 219 -7.84 7.87 -0.47
C THR A 219 -8.55 6.71 0.20
N CYS A 220 -9.85 6.89 0.45
CA CYS A 220 -10.73 5.86 1.00
C CYS A 220 -11.80 5.49 -0.02
N PHE A 221 -12.28 4.27 0.09
CA PHE A 221 -13.36 3.71 -0.72
C PHE A 221 -14.37 3.04 0.19
N ALA A 222 -15.65 3.17 -0.11
CA ALA A 222 -16.69 2.38 0.55
C ALA A 222 -17.83 2.03 -0.39
N LEU A 223 -18.41 0.87 -0.11
CA LEU A 223 -19.68 0.44 -0.67
C LEU A 223 -20.81 1.01 0.21
N VAL A 224 -21.49 2.05 -0.24
CA VAL A 224 -22.66 2.59 0.46
C VAL A 224 -23.79 2.80 -0.55
N ALA A 225 -24.85 2.03 -0.42
CA ALA A 225 -26.04 2.23 -1.23
C ALA A 225 -26.74 3.55 -0.85
N PRO A 226 -27.34 4.30 -1.80
CA PRO A 226 -28.05 5.56 -1.51
C PRO A 226 -29.20 5.41 -0.51
N THR A 227 -29.69 4.18 -0.30
CA THR A 227 -30.75 3.82 0.64
C THR A 227 -30.22 3.37 2.00
N ASP A 228 -28.89 3.25 2.19
CA ASP A 228 -28.27 2.71 3.42
C ASP A 228 -27.32 3.69 4.06
N LEU A 229 -27.83 4.84 4.46
CA LEU A 229 -27.06 5.82 5.25
C LEU A 229 -26.69 5.31 6.66
N ALA A 230 -27.40 4.29 7.16
CA ALA A 230 -27.08 3.68 8.45
C ALA A 230 -25.71 2.99 8.37
N TYR A 231 -25.48 2.20 7.33
CA TYR A 231 -24.15 1.60 7.08
C TYR A 231 -23.10 2.68 6.78
N GLY A 232 -23.47 3.71 6.02
CA GLY A 232 -22.58 4.86 5.75
C GLY A 232 -22.09 5.55 7.03
N SER A 233 -22.94 5.64 8.08
CA SER A 233 -22.56 6.25 9.36
C SER A 233 -21.49 5.45 10.14
N THR A 234 -21.31 4.17 9.80
CA THR A 234 -20.29 3.29 10.38
C THR A 234 -19.05 3.18 9.50
N VAL A 235 -19.23 2.85 8.19
CA VAL A 235 -18.09 2.56 7.32
C VAL A 235 -17.25 3.81 7.01
N VAL A 236 -17.86 4.98 6.84
CA VAL A 236 -17.11 6.19 6.52
C VAL A 236 -16.17 6.61 7.66
N PRO A 237 -16.59 6.70 8.93
CA PRO A 237 -15.66 6.91 10.05
C PRO A 237 -14.64 5.79 10.23
N HIS A 238 -15.00 4.53 9.93
CA HIS A 238 -14.10 3.38 10.01
C HIS A 238 -12.90 3.57 9.08
N GLU A 239 -13.16 3.79 7.78
CA GLU A 239 -12.12 3.98 6.79
C GLU A 239 -11.24 5.21 7.07
N LEU A 240 -11.83 6.30 7.54
CA LEU A 240 -11.07 7.50 7.91
C LEU A 240 -10.19 7.29 9.15
N THR A 241 -10.54 6.34 10.03
CA THR A 241 -9.67 5.96 11.14
C THR A 241 -8.37 5.33 10.66
N HIS A 242 -8.41 4.54 9.57
CA HIS A 242 -7.20 3.98 8.97
C HIS A 242 -6.25 5.06 8.43
N ILE A 243 -6.78 6.17 7.90
CA ILE A 243 -5.94 7.32 7.50
C ILE A 243 -5.20 7.90 8.71
N VAL A 244 -5.94 8.21 9.79
CA VAL A 244 -5.34 8.79 11.00
C VAL A 244 -4.34 7.84 11.64
N PHE A 245 -4.69 6.55 11.72
CA PHE A 245 -3.80 5.53 12.25
C PHE A 245 -2.55 5.37 11.41
N GLY A 246 -2.69 5.28 10.08
CA GLY A 246 -1.59 5.20 9.13
C GLY A 246 -0.62 6.38 9.26
N ASP A 247 -1.14 7.62 9.29
CA ASP A 247 -0.30 8.82 9.42
C ASP A 247 0.54 8.84 10.72
N ILE A 248 0.01 8.28 11.82
CA ILE A 248 0.74 8.26 13.09
C ILE A 248 1.76 7.10 13.16
N THR A 249 1.44 5.97 12.52
CA THR A 249 2.22 4.75 12.63
C THR A 249 3.13 4.50 11.43
N ASP A 250 3.10 5.38 10.42
CA ASP A 250 3.93 5.24 9.21
C ASP A 250 5.42 5.25 9.56
N ASN A 251 6.06 4.13 9.28
CA ASN A 251 7.50 3.96 9.36
C ASN A 251 7.95 2.82 8.43
N PRO A 252 9.20 2.84 7.93
CA PRO A 252 9.68 1.87 6.96
C PRO A 252 10.09 0.51 7.54
N TYR A 253 10.03 0.33 8.86
CA TYR A 253 10.61 -0.83 9.52
C TYR A 253 9.57 -1.85 9.96
N HIS A 254 8.41 -1.40 10.43
CA HIS A 254 7.41 -2.26 11.02
C HIS A 254 5.99 -1.70 10.92
N SER A 255 5.05 -2.53 10.54
CA SER A 255 3.62 -2.20 10.54
C SER A 255 2.96 -2.76 11.80
N PRO A 256 2.13 -1.99 12.51
CA PRO A 256 1.36 -2.50 13.64
C PRO A 256 0.49 -3.71 13.27
N PRO A 257 0.15 -4.59 14.21
CA PRO A 257 -0.65 -5.78 13.94
C PRO A 257 -2.05 -5.40 13.43
N ARG A 258 -2.56 -6.16 12.46
CA ARG A 258 -3.84 -5.87 11.81
C ARG A 258 -5.00 -5.74 12.80
N TRP A 259 -5.09 -6.64 13.79
CA TRP A 259 -6.14 -6.57 14.78
C TRP A 259 -6.18 -5.23 15.57
N LEU A 260 -5.03 -4.58 15.78
CA LEU A 260 -4.98 -3.28 16.43
C LEU A 260 -5.56 -2.18 15.53
N ASN A 261 -5.18 -2.17 14.26
CA ASN A 261 -5.68 -1.21 13.27
C ASN A 261 -7.19 -1.37 13.07
N GLU A 262 -7.66 -2.58 12.78
CA GLU A 262 -9.09 -2.85 12.58
C GLU A 262 -9.91 -2.65 13.87
N GLY A 263 -9.37 -3.09 15.00
CA GLY A 263 -10.03 -2.91 16.30
C GLY A 263 -10.22 -1.44 16.69
N LEU A 264 -9.23 -0.58 16.40
CA LEU A 264 -9.36 0.87 16.59
C LEU A 264 -10.37 1.48 15.62
N ALA A 265 -10.40 1.04 14.37
CA ALA A 265 -11.35 1.52 13.37
C ALA A 265 -12.80 1.17 13.78
N VAL A 266 -13.06 -0.06 14.22
CA VAL A 266 -14.38 -0.47 14.75
C VAL A 266 -14.71 0.29 16.04
N TYR A 267 -13.76 0.38 16.99
CA TYR A 267 -14.00 1.05 18.26
C TYR A 267 -14.37 2.53 18.09
N LEU A 268 -13.72 3.22 17.15
CA LEU A 268 -13.95 4.65 16.91
C LEU A 268 -15.16 4.91 16.01
N SER A 269 -15.56 3.99 15.16
CA SER A 269 -16.77 4.12 14.34
C SER A 269 -18.03 3.76 15.13
N GLU A 270 -18.10 2.57 15.72
CA GLU A 270 -19.33 2.04 16.36
C GLU A 270 -19.16 1.59 17.82
N GLY A 271 -17.91 1.47 18.31
CA GLY A 271 -17.63 0.97 19.65
C GLY A 271 -17.67 -0.57 19.73
N TYR A 272 -17.48 -1.11 20.94
CA TYR A 272 -17.66 -2.54 21.22
C TYR A 272 -19.12 -2.84 21.51
N GLY A 273 -19.94 -2.84 20.45
CA GLY A 273 -21.39 -2.99 20.52
C GLY A 273 -21.87 -4.41 20.83
N SER A 274 -23.18 -4.57 21.03
CA SER A 274 -23.82 -5.85 21.42
C SER A 274 -23.54 -6.99 20.44
N ASP A 275 -23.49 -6.70 19.14
CA ASP A 275 -23.31 -7.71 18.10
C ASP A 275 -21.89 -8.29 18.15
N ASN A 276 -20.87 -7.43 18.29
CA ASN A 276 -19.49 -7.83 18.49
C ASN A 276 -19.32 -8.62 19.81
N GLN A 277 -19.97 -8.18 20.89
CA GLN A 277 -19.97 -8.90 22.17
C GLN A 277 -20.58 -10.31 22.05
N GLN A 278 -21.66 -10.47 21.29
CA GLN A 278 -22.30 -11.76 21.05
C GLN A 278 -21.40 -12.69 20.22
N LEU A 279 -20.71 -12.18 19.21
CA LEU A 279 -19.77 -12.96 18.42
C LEU A 279 -18.63 -13.50 19.29
N VAL A 280 -18.00 -12.64 20.09
CA VAL A 280 -16.94 -13.04 21.02
C VAL A 280 -17.45 -14.04 22.06
N SER A 281 -18.60 -13.77 22.68
CA SER A 281 -19.19 -14.67 23.68
C SER A 281 -19.52 -16.05 23.12
N ARG A 282 -19.98 -16.12 21.87
CA ARG A 282 -20.21 -17.40 21.15
C ARG A 282 -18.90 -18.11 20.91
N ALA A 283 -17.87 -17.41 20.41
CA ALA A 283 -16.57 -17.99 20.15
C ALA A 283 -15.92 -18.55 21.43
N VAL A 284 -16.07 -17.86 22.54
CA VAL A 284 -15.63 -18.35 23.87
C VAL A 284 -16.34 -19.64 24.23
N LYS A 285 -17.69 -19.68 24.12
CA LYS A 285 -18.51 -20.86 24.44
C LYS A 285 -18.16 -22.05 23.55
N ASP A 286 -17.92 -21.81 22.27
CA ASP A 286 -17.66 -22.84 21.27
C ASP A 286 -16.17 -23.25 21.22
N GLY A 287 -15.30 -22.57 22.01
CA GLY A 287 -13.85 -22.82 22.02
C GLY A 287 -13.15 -22.43 20.72
N THR A 288 -13.70 -21.45 19.98
CA THR A 288 -13.20 -21.01 18.67
C THR A 288 -12.57 -19.62 18.70
N LEU A 289 -12.39 -19.03 19.89
CA LEU A 289 -11.74 -17.73 20.06
C LEU A 289 -10.30 -17.77 19.50
N VAL A 290 -9.97 -16.82 18.64
CA VAL A 290 -8.67 -16.74 17.97
C VAL A 290 -7.72 -15.87 18.79
N PRO A 291 -6.52 -16.33 19.18
CA PRO A 291 -5.58 -15.52 19.94
C PRO A 291 -5.05 -14.37 19.06
N LEU A 292 -4.81 -13.19 19.69
CA LEU A 292 -4.40 -11.97 18.98
C LEU A 292 -3.17 -12.12 18.08
N PRO A 293 -2.13 -12.90 18.43
CA PRO A 293 -1.02 -13.13 17.50
C PRO A 293 -1.42 -13.75 16.16
N ALA A 294 -2.49 -14.58 16.14
CA ALA A 294 -2.99 -15.16 14.90
C ALA A 294 -3.80 -14.15 14.04
N LEU A 295 -4.20 -13.03 14.62
CA LEU A 295 -4.89 -11.91 13.96
C LEU A 295 -3.92 -10.77 13.58
N ALA A 296 -2.62 -10.93 13.77
CA ALA A 296 -1.64 -9.88 13.49
C ALA A 296 -1.45 -9.62 11.98
N GLY A 297 -1.54 -10.66 11.14
CA GLY A 297 -1.37 -10.58 9.69
C GLY A 297 -2.69 -10.44 8.94
N PHE A 298 -3.21 -11.54 8.42
CA PHE A 298 -4.42 -11.58 7.61
C PHE A 298 -5.61 -12.13 8.38
N PHE A 299 -6.79 -11.52 8.18
CA PHE A 299 -8.05 -12.12 8.61
C PHE A 299 -8.50 -13.18 7.60
N ALA A 300 -9.18 -14.20 8.08
CA ALA A 300 -9.79 -15.19 7.20
C ALA A 300 -10.88 -14.53 6.34
N LEU A 301 -10.93 -14.87 5.05
CA LEU A 301 -11.85 -14.21 4.10
C LEU A 301 -13.26 -14.80 4.09
N ASP A 302 -13.51 -15.94 4.75
CA ASP A 302 -14.88 -16.42 4.90
C ASP A 302 -15.67 -15.55 5.88
N GLN A 303 -16.95 -15.37 5.57
CA GLN A 303 -17.81 -14.41 6.24
C GLN A 303 -17.86 -14.57 7.76
N ALA A 304 -17.95 -15.80 8.26
CA ALA A 304 -18.09 -16.05 9.69
C ALA A 304 -16.81 -15.68 10.45
N ARG A 305 -15.65 -16.06 9.93
CA ARG A 305 -14.36 -15.83 10.58
C ARG A 305 -13.90 -14.38 10.45
N ILE A 306 -14.21 -13.71 9.34
CA ILE A 306 -13.84 -12.31 9.18
C ILE A 306 -14.59 -11.42 10.19
N TYR A 307 -15.90 -11.61 10.38
CA TYR A 307 -16.66 -10.86 11.39
C TYR A 307 -16.22 -11.17 12.81
N LEU A 308 -15.88 -12.44 13.11
CA LEU A 308 -15.29 -12.79 14.39
C LEU A 308 -13.95 -12.08 14.60
N SER A 309 -13.08 -12.02 13.59
CA SER A 309 -11.80 -11.32 13.69
C SER A 309 -11.96 -9.83 14.01
N TYR A 310 -12.94 -9.15 13.41
CA TYR A 310 -13.28 -7.76 13.75
C TYR A 310 -13.80 -7.64 15.20
N ALA A 311 -14.68 -8.55 15.62
CA ALA A 311 -15.24 -8.56 16.97
C ALA A 311 -14.17 -8.82 18.03
N GLU A 312 -13.25 -9.73 17.80
CA GLU A 312 -12.11 -10.02 18.67
C GLU A 312 -11.15 -8.82 18.73
N SER A 313 -10.89 -8.19 17.59
CA SER A 313 -10.05 -6.99 17.49
C SER A 313 -10.60 -5.84 18.30
N VAL A 314 -11.87 -5.52 18.15
CA VAL A 314 -12.51 -4.42 18.93
C VAL A 314 -12.63 -4.76 20.41
N SER A 315 -12.82 -6.02 20.79
CA SER A 315 -12.83 -6.44 22.19
C SER A 315 -11.46 -6.24 22.85
N ALA A 316 -10.38 -6.47 22.11
CA ALA A 316 -9.02 -6.23 22.58
C ALA A 316 -8.76 -4.72 22.78
N VAL A 317 -9.22 -3.88 21.86
CA VAL A 317 -9.13 -2.41 22.00
C VAL A 317 -9.99 -1.92 23.16
N ASP A 318 -11.19 -2.46 23.35
CA ASP A 318 -12.03 -2.13 24.52
C ASP A 318 -11.32 -2.44 25.84
N LEU A 319 -10.66 -3.60 25.94
CA LEU A 319 -9.82 -3.91 27.10
C LEU A 319 -8.68 -2.89 27.28
N MET A 320 -8.02 -2.46 26.18
CA MET A 320 -6.98 -1.43 26.26
C MET A 320 -7.54 -0.13 26.85
N VAL A 321 -8.71 0.31 26.35
CA VAL A 321 -9.35 1.56 26.80
C VAL A 321 -9.74 1.46 28.28
N ARG A 322 -10.40 0.37 28.67
CA ARG A 322 -10.84 0.15 30.07
C ARG A 322 -9.68 0.04 31.06
N LYS A 323 -8.62 -0.64 30.67
CA LYS A 323 -7.52 -0.99 31.58
C LYS A 323 -6.41 0.05 31.60
N TYR A 324 -6.05 0.62 30.47
CA TYR A 324 -4.88 1.50 30.34
C TYR A 324 -5.26 2.94 29.97
N GLY A 325 -6.45 3.14 29.44
CA GLY A 325 -6.96 4.46 29.06
C GLY A 325 -6.42 5.01 27.75
N LYS A 326 -7.03 6.09 27.31
CA LYS A 326 -6.74 6.76 26.02
C LYS A 326 -5.27 7.18 25.89
N THR A 327 -4.68 7.78 26.93
CA THR A 327 -3.31 8.29 26.90
C THR A 327 -2.28 7.18 26.62
N ALA A 328 -2.51 5.98 27.17
CA ALA A 328 -1.64 4.85 26.90
C ALA A 328 -1.76 4.35 25.45
N ILE A 329 -2.95 4.39 24.85
CA ILE A 329 -3.16 4.07 23.43
C ILE A 329 -2.48 5.11 22.54
N GLN A 330 -2.57 6.40 22.87
CA GLN A 330 -1.86 7.46 22.16
C GLN A 330 -0.33 7.22 22.20
N LYS A 331 0.20 6.80 23.34
CA LYS A 331 1.61 6.44 23.48
C LYS A 331 1.97 5.21 22.62
N LEU A 332 1.10 4.18 22.59
CA LEU A 332 1.27 2.99 21.79
C LEU A 332 1.44 3.33 20.30
N VAL A 333 0.48 4.03 19.71
CA VAL A 333 0.50 4.37 18.27
C VAL A 333 1.68 5.27 17.91
N LYS A 334 2.02 6.23 18.79
CA LYS A 334 3.20 7.08 18.59
C LYS A 334 4.50 6.30 18.65
N THR A 335 4.59 5.27 19.50
CA THR A 335 5.79 4.43 19.62
C THR A 335 5.99 3.61 18.36
N TYR A 336 4.92 3.09 17.75
CA TYR A 336 4.98 2.46 16.42
C TYR A 336 5.54 3.41 15.36
N GLY A 337 5.05 4.64 15.29
CA GLY A 337 5.54 5.65 14.34
C GLY A 337 7.03 6.00 14.50
N ASN A 338 7.63 5.69 15.65
CA ASN A 338 9.06 5.80 15.88
C ASN A 338 9.86 4.55 15.44
N GLY A 339 9.23 3.56 14.79
CA GLY A 339 9.88 2.35 14.29
C GLY A 339 10.01 1.20 15.28
N ALA A 340 9.25 1.22 16.38
CA ALA A 340 9.28 0.17 17.38
C ALA A 340 8.61 -1.12 16.89
N THR A 341 9.07 -2.26 17.39
CA THR A 341 8.41 -3.56 17.27
C THR A 341 7.14 -3.61 18.14
N ASP A 342 6.31 -4.63 17.95
CA ASP A 342 5.09 -4.84 18.75
C ASP A 342 5.39 -4.88 20.25
N ASP A 343 6.37 -5.67 20.67
CA ASP A 343 6.73 -5.82 22.08
C ASP A 343 7.31 -4.55 22.68
N GLU A 344 8.13 -3.80 21.95
CA GLU A 344 8.66 -2.51 22.39
C GLU A 344 7.53 -1.48 22.55
N ALA A 345 6.60 -1.42 21.60
CA ALA A 345 5.47 -0.50 21.63
C ALA A 345 4.53 -0.81 22.80
N PHE A 346 4.19 -2.09 23.01
CA PHE A 346 3.34 -2.54 24.11
C PHE A 346 4.02 -2.33 25.47
N THR A 347 5.30 -2.68 25.59
CA THR A 347 6.06 -2.45 26.83
C THR A 347 6.15 -0.97 27.16
N ALA A 348 6.42 -0.13 26.18
CA ALA A 348 6.47 1.31 26.38
C ALA A 348 5.11 1.88 26.81
N ALA A 349 4.00 1.42 26.21
CA ALA A 349 2.68 1.97 26.45
C ALA A 349 2.01 1.40 27.71
N PHE A 350 2.12 0.09 27.92
CA PHE A 350 1.33 -0.65 28.93
C PHE A 350 2.20 -1.30 30.02
N GLY A 351 3.54 -1.32 29.87
CA GLY A 351 4.45 -1.98 30.79
C GLY A 351 4.46 -3.51 30.68
N ILE A 352 3.87 -4.06 29.62
CA ILE A 352 3.82 -5.50 29.32
C ILE A 352 4.03 -5.73 27.82
N ASP A 353 4.53 -6.90 27.44
CA ASP A 353 4.67 -7.32 26.05
C ASP A 353 3.34 -7.79 25.43
N THR A 354 3.36 -8.12 24.13
CA THR A 354 2.18 -8.59 23.40
C THR A 354 1.68 -9.94 23.90
N ALA A 355 2.56 -10.83 24.34
CA ALA A 355 2.19 -12.14 24.87
C ALA A 355 1.44 -12.00 26.19
N ALA A 356 1.92 -11.15 27.10
CA ALA A 356 1.24 -10.84 28.35
C ALA A 356 -0.08 -10.11 28.12
N PHE A 357 -0.16 -9.21 27.12
CA PHE A 357 -1.41 -8.56 26.74
C PHE A 357 -2.43 -9.59 26.20
N ASN A 358 -2.04 -10.48 25.28
CA ASN A 358 -2.90 -11.55 24.79
C ASN A 358 -3.42 -12.43 25.92
N LYS A 359 -2.57 -12.80 26.88
CA LYS A 359 -2.98 -13.56 28.07
C LYS A 359 -4.00 -12.79 28.90
N ALA A 360 -3.82 -11.48 29.09
CA ALA A 360 -4.76 -10.63 29.82
C ALA A 360 -6.11 -10.53 29.09
N TRP A 361 -6.11 -10.40 27.77
CA TRP A 361 -7.32 -10.35 26.94
C TRP A 361 -8.07 -11.69 26.96
N LEU A 362 -7.37 -12.83 26.88
CA LEU A 362 -7.99 -14.15 27.04
C LEU A 362 -8.66 -14.30 28.42
N ALA A 363 -7.97 -13.89 29.47
CA ALA A 363 -8.50 -13.94 30.84
C ALA A 363 -9.71 -13.00 31.02
N ASP A 364 -9.72 -11.80 30.41
CA ASP A 364 -10.87 -10.89 30.40
C ASP A 364 -12.11 -11.51 29.74
N ASN A 365 -11.91 -12.39 28.76
CA ASN A 365 -12.95 -13.18 28.10
C ASN A 365 -13.24 -14.53 28.80
N GLY A 366 -12.66 -14.79 29.99
CA GLY A 366 -12.87 -16.04 30.73
C GLY A 366 -12.17 -17.27 30.15
N VAL A 367 -11.18 -17.08 29.28
CA VAL A 367 -10.42 -18.15 28.62
C VAL A 367 -9.06 -18.33 29.28
N ALA A 368 -8.81 -19.50 29.89
CA ALA A 368 -7.53 -19.76 30.57
C ALA A 368 -6.40 -20.10 29.62
N THR A 369 -6.70 -20.81 28.52
CA THR A 369 -5.72 -21.22 27.49
C THR A 369 -6.37 -21.06 26.12
N SER A 370 -5.64 -20.43 25.18
CA SER A 370 -6.12 -20.37 23.79
C SER A 370 -5.99 -21.72 23.11
N ALA A 371 -6.89 -22.00 22.16
CA ALA A 371 -6.65 -23.06 21.18
C ALA A 371 -5.32 -22.76 20.43
N THR A 372 -4.58 -23.81 20.11
CA THR A 372 -3.36 -23.65 19.31
C THR A 372 -3.77 -23.47 17.84
N TYR A 373 -3.68 -22.23 17.36
CA TYR A 373 -3.85 -21.89 15.96
C TYR A 373 -2.47 -21.74 15.32
N GLY A 374 -2.34 -22.23 14.12
CA GLY A 374 -1.11 -22.13 13.35
C GLY A 374 -0.85 -23.40 12.53
N PRO A 375 0.15 -23.39 11.67
CA PRO A 375 0.52 -24.59 10.94
C PRO A 375 0.87 -25.66 11.96
N ARG A 376 0.20 -26.80 11.87
CA ARG A 376 0.59 -27.99 12.64
C ARG A 376 2.04 -28.29 12.29
N PRO A 377 2.90 -28.68 13.25
CA PRO A 377 4.22 -29.17 12.92
C PRO A 377 4.08 -30.20 11.80
N ALA A 378 4.72 -29.96 10.66
CA ALA A 378 4.76 -30.95 9.60
C ALA A 378 5.35 -32.23 10.21
N PRO A 379 4.79 -33.43 9.89
CA PRO A 379 5.47 -34.65 10.24
C PRO A 379 6.89 -34.52 9.69
N THR A 380 7.88 -34.96 10.48
CA THR A 380 9.29 -34.98 10.09
C THR A 380 9.41 -35.77 8.79
N GLY A 381 9.36 -35.04 7.66
CA GLY A 381 9.62 -35.61 6.35
C GLY A 381 11.13 -35.69 6.10
N PRO A 382 11.56 -36.36 5.04
CA PRO A 382 12.96 -36.35 4.67
C PRO A 382 13.39 -34.89 4.43
N ILE A 383 14.37 -34.44 5.23
CA ILE A 383 14.98 -33.12 5.04
C ILE A 383 15.75 -33.19 3.71
N PRO A 384 15.54 -32.22 2.78
CA PRO A 384 16.31 -32.20 1.56
C PRO A 384 17.82 -32.24 1.86
N PRO A 385 18.62 -32.97 1.07
CA PRO A 385 20.07 -32.96 1.22
C PRO A 385 20.60 -31.52 1.22
N GLY A 386 21.44 -31.17 2.22
CA GLY A 386 21.95 -29.82 2.41
C GLY A 386 21.19 -28.95 3.42
N TRP A 387 20.03 -29.37 3.95
CA TRP A 387 19.25 -28.62 4.98
C TRP A 387 19.46 -29.11 6.41
N THR A 388 20.38 -30.03 6.62
CA THR A 388 20.59 -30.68 7.94
C THR A 388 21.34 -29.84 8.96
N GLY A 389 21.55 -28.55 8.74
CA GLY A 389 22.14 -27.65 9.76
C GLY A 389 23.54 -28.05 10.28
N SER A 390 24.13 -29.12 9.78
CA SER A 390 25.53 -29.44 9.97
C SER A 390 26.33 -28.55 9.04
N SER A 391 27.25 -27.78 9.60
CA SER A 391 28.23 -26.97 8.87
C SER A 391 29.15 -27.89 8.05
N GLU A 392 28.65 -28.43 6.95
CA GLU A 392 29.53 -28.88 5.91
C GLU A 392 30.06 -27.61 5.22
N THR A 393 31.34 -27.37 5.44
CA THR A 393 32.13 -26.40 4.68
C THR A 393 31.87 -26.65 3.20
N VAL A 394 31.14 -25.74 2.56
CA VAL A 394 31.02 -25.70 1.10
C VAL A 394 32.42 -25.61 0.53
N PRO A 395 32.88 -26.60 -0.26
CA PRO A 395 34.18 -26.47 -0.93
C PRO A 395 34.19 -25.22 -1.78
N PRO A 396 35.32 -24.52 -1.91
CA PRO A 396 35.41 -23.36 -2.80
C PRO A 396 34.99 -23.77 -4.21
N LEU A 397 34.09 -23.01 -4.83
CA LEU A 397 33.74 -23.15 -6.23
C LEU A 397 35.03 -23.05 -7.05
N GLU A 398 35.44 -24.13 -7.67
CA GLU A 398 36.50 -24.08 -8.68
C GLU A 398 36.03 -23.20 -9.86
N PRO A 399 36.91 -22.32 -10.39
CA PRO A 399 36.56 -21.52 -11.56
C PRO A 399 36.30 -22.45 -12.75
N PRO A 400 35.33 -22.16 -13.62
CA PRO A 400 34.98 -23.01 -14.73
C PRO A 400 36.17 -23.15 -15.69
N SER A 401 36.60 -24.40 -15.90
CA SER A 401 37.59 -24.75 -16.98
C SER A 401 36.99 -24.40 -18.33
N PRO A 402 37.80 -23.87 -19.28
CA PRO A 402 37.30 -23.52 -20.61
C PRO A 402 36.90 -24.78 -21.36
N SER A 403 35.64 -24.89 -21.71
CA SER A 403 35.06 -25.99 -22.49
C SER A 403 35.57 -25.96 -23.91
N ALA A 404 36.12 -27.07 -24.34
CA ALA A 404 36.43 -27.35 -25.68
C ALA A 404 35.16 -27.44 -26.56
N THR A 405 35.17 -26.74 -27.67
CA THR A 405 34.20 -26.83 -28.78
C THR A 405 34.13 -28.25 -29.36
N GLY A 406 32.96 -28.86 -29.32
CA GLY A 406 32.63 -30.09 -29.99
C GLY A 406 31.25 -30.03 -30.64
N SER A 407 31.26 -29.92 -31.97
CA SER A 407 30.12 -29.99 -32.89
C SER A 407 29.49 -31.38 -32.92
N SER A 408 28.14 -31.50 -32.89
CA SER A 408 27.38 -32.45 -33.72
C SER A 408 25.84 -32.24 -33.52
N SER A 409 25.17 -31.99 -34.63
CA SER A 409 23.71 -32.11 -34.89
C SER A 409 23.33 -33.55 -35.26
N PRO A 410 22.04 -33.84 -35.67
CA PRO A 410 20.81 -33.85 -34.89
C PRO A 410 20.14 -35.25 -34.98
N GLY A 411 19.19 -35.55 -34.09
CA GLY A 411 18.36 -36.74 -34.13
C GLY A 411 16.93 -36.48 -33.68
N SER A 412 16.03 -36.65 -34.59
CA SER A 412 14.59 -36.59 -34.52
C SER A 412 14.01 -37.71 -33.66
N GLY A 413 12.92 -37.45 -32.93
CA GLY A 413 12.10 -38.47 -32.27
C GLY A 413 11.04 -37.91 -31.37
N SER A 414 9.83 -37.68 -31.88
CA SER A 414 8.57 -37.66 -31.12
C SER A 414 8.06 -39.10 -30.99
N PRO A 415 7.36 -39.50 -29.97
CA PRO A 415 5.94 -39.22 -29.83
C PRO A 415 5.39 -39.12 -28.39
N GLY A 416 4.34 -38.31 -28.22
CA GLY A 416 3.04 -38.62 -27.67
C GLY A 416 2.91 -39.15 -26.23
N GLY A 417 2.35 -38.30 -25.37
CA GLY A 417 1.74 -38.67 -24.11
C GLY A 417 0.86 -37.53 -23.62
N HIS A 418 -0.43 -37.65 -23.93
CA HIS A 418 -1.44 -36.77 -23.35
C HIS A 418 -1.67 -37.17 -21.89
N GLU A 419 -1.29 -36.32 -20.96
CA GLU A 419 -1.79 -36.40 -19.58
C GLU A 419 -3.01 -35.49 -19.43
N ASN A 420 -4.11 -36.08 -18.99
CA ASN A 420 -5.39 -35.46 -18.74
C ASN A 420 -5.29 -34.46 -17.58
N VAL A 421 -5.46 -33.17 -17.90
CA VAL A 421 -5.74 -32.14 -16.90
C VAL A 421 -7.24 -32.22 -16.55
N PRO A 422 -7.62 -32.34 -15.27
CA PRO A 422 -9.04 -32.36 -14.90
C PRO A 422 -9.67 -30.99 -15.18
N THR A 423 -10.72 -31.00 -15.97
CA THR A 423 -11.56 -29.85 -16.27
C THR A 423 -12.24 -29.32 -15.01
N ARG A 424 -12.11 -28.04 -14.80
CA ARG A 424 -12.78 -27.25 -13.77
C ARG A 424 -14.31 -27.37 -13.93
N PRO A 425 -15.10 -27.57 -12.88
CA PRO A 425 -16.55 -27.60 -12.99
C PRO A 425 -17.11 -26.22 -13.36
N ASP A 426 -18.12 -26.22 -14.19
CA ASP A 426 -18.77 -25.03 -14.74
C ASP A 426 -19.28 -24.06 -13.67
N SER A 427 -18.91 -22.80 -13.81
CA SER A 427 -19.20 -21.70 -12.89
C SER A 427 -20.68 -21.28 -12.80
N THR A 428 -21.58 -21.86 -13.59
CA THR A 428 -23.01 -21.51 -13.62
C THR A 428 -23.82 -22.07 -12.45
N ALA A 429 -23.41 -23.17 -11.84
CA ALA A 429 -24.09 -23.74 -10.66
C ALA A 429 -23.76 -22.96 -9.37
N LEU A 430 -22.58 -22.35 -9.28
CA LEU A 430 -22.14 -21.59 -8.13
C LEU A 430 -22.81 -20.21 -8.06
N ALA A 431 -23.05 -19.57 -9.21
CA ALA A 431 -23.70 -18.28 -9.28
C ALA A 431 -25.16 -18.29 -8.79
N GLY A 432 -25.90 -19.43 -9.04
CA GLY A 432 -27.27 -19.60 -8.56
C GLY A 432 -27.37 -19.78 -7.04
N PHE A 433 -26.39 -20.43 -6.42
CA PHE A 433 -26.36 -20.65 -4.97
C PHE A 433 -25.99 -19.36 -4.21
N ILE A 434 -25.09 -18.55 -4.74
CA ILE A 434 -24.66 -17.28 -4.15
C ILE A 434 -25.78 -16.23 -4.18
N ALA A 435 -26.56 -16.16 -5.27
CA ALA A 435 -27.71 -15.25 -5.37
C ALA A 435 -28.81 -15.59 -4.35
N LEU A 436 -29.02 -16.88 -4.04
CA LEU A 436 -30.02 -17.34 -3.06
C LEU A 436 -29.59 -17.00 -1.62
N VAL A 437 -28.31 -17.12 -1.30
CA VAL A 437 -27.76 -16.80 0.03
C VAL A 437 -27.76 -15.28 0.27
N GLY A 438 -27.44 -14.48 -0.74
CA GLY A 438 -27.52 -13.01 -0.65
C GLY A 438 -28.93 -12.50 -0.39
N LEU A 439 -29.95 -13.09 -1.01
CA LEU A 439 -31.37 -12.78 -0.79
C LEU A 439 -31.84 -13.18 0.61
N ILE A 440 -31.34 -14.28 1.16
CA ILE A 440 -31.70 -14.73 2.52
C ILE A 440 -31.09 -13.80 3.59
N LEU A 441 -29.87 -13.27 3.35
CA LEU A 441 -29.19 -12.37 4.29
C LEU A 441 -29.79 -10.97 4.26
N LEU A 442 -30.25 -10.47 3.10
CA LEU A 442 -31.02 -9.24 3.01
C LEU A 442 -32.38 -9.38 3.75
N GLY A 443 -33.03 -10.54 3.63
CA GLY A 443 -34.26 -10.87 4.36
C GLY A 443 -34.03 -10.97 5.87
N ALA A 444 -32.92 -11.55 6.33
CA ALA A 444 -32.59 -11.68 7.75
C ALA A 444 -32.24 -10.32 8.40
N GLY A 445 -31.49 -9.46 7.69
CA GLY A 445 -31.19 -8.10 8.15
C GLY A 445 -32.45 -7.25 8.27
N ILE A 446 -33.36 -7.31 7.31
CA ILE A 446 -34.65 -6.63 7.35
C ILE A 446 -35.56 -7.22 8.43
N PHE A 447 -35.56 -8.55 8.64
CA PHE A 447 -36.37 -9.20 9.68
C PHE A 447 -35.90 -8.86 11.08
N LEU A 448 -34.58 -8.80 11.33
CA LEU A 448 -34.00 -8.38 12.61
C LEU A 448 -34.24 -6.89 12.87
N HIS A 449 -34.19 -6.05 11.85
CA HIS A 449 -34.49 -4.61 11.97
C HIS A 449 -35.97 -4.33 12.28
N LEU A 450 -36.89 -5.15 11.78
CA LEU A 450 -38.32 -5.04 12.06
C LEU A 450 -38.70 -5.57 13.46
N GLN A 451 -37.90 -6.42 14.11
CA GLN A 451 -38.12 -6.94 15.45
C GLN A 451 -37.43 -6.13 16.56
N SER A 452 -36.60 -5.15 16.24
CA SER A 452 -35.95 -4.26 17.19
C SER A 452 -37.01 -3.30 17.80
N PRO A 453 -37.19 -3.24 19.14
CA PRO A 453 -38.13 -2.29 19.75
C PRO A 453 -37.68 -0.87 19.47
N ARG A 454 -38.52 -0.09 18.79
CA ARG A 454 -38.32 1.35 18.58
C ARG A 454 -38.32 2.05 19.95
N GLY A 455 -37.16 2.58 20.34
CA GLY A 455 -37.05 3.52 21.45
C GLY A 455 -36.02 3.17 22.50
N ARG A 456 -34.73 3.37 22.20
CA ARG A 456 -33.73 3.72 23.21
C ARG A 456 -32.83 4.78 22.64
N THR A 457 -32.92 5.99 23.17
CA THR A 457 -31.88 7.03 23.02
C THR A 457 -30.55 6.48 23.49
N PRO A 458 -29.44 6.73 22.76
CA PRO A 458 -28.13 6.33 23.22
C PRO A 458 -27.78 7.04 24.52
N PRO A 459 -27.06 6.38 25.43
CA PRO A 459 -26.65 7.00 26.69
C PRO A 459 -25.73 8.18 26.43
N ALA A 460 -26.00 9.30 27.07
CA ALA A 460 -25.13 10.46 27.08
C ALA A 460 -23.79 10.12 27.73
N TRP A 461 -22.70 10.44 27.04
CA TRP A 461 -21.33 10.29 27.55
C TRP A 461 -21.11 11.29 28.71
N PRO A 462 -20.32 10.93 29.74
CA PRO A 462 -19.89 11.90 30.74
C PRO A 462 -18.98 12.96 30.08
N PRO A 463 -19.06 14.22 30.58
CA PRO A 463 -18.20 15.31 30.07
C PRO A 463 -16.72 15.01 30.32
N ALA A 464 -15.88 15.56 29.41
CA ALA A 464 -14.45 15.37 29.26
C ALA A 464 -13.62 15.66 30.52
#